data_332c9e00a23a3a065b4bd389d1f43cd1
#
_entry.id   332c9e00a23a3a065b4bd389d1f43cd1
#
_cell.length_a   1.000
_cell.length_b   1.000
_cell.length_c   1.000
_cell.angle_alpha   90.00
_cell.angle_beta   90.00
_cell.angle_gamma   90.00
#
_symmetry.space_group_name_H-M   'P 1'
#
loop_
_entity.id
_entity.type
_entity.pdbx_description
1 polymer ?
#
loop_
_entity_poly.entity_id
_entity_poly.type
_entity_poly.pdbx_seq_one_letter_code
_entity_poly.pdbx_strand_id
1 'polypeptide(L)'
;MNDEQKYIFLQENLKYIKHEIKLVEGRLLSKDLFKSVDDFETSLRVMNFFKNDNINYIGDLVQISEGEVLRTPNFGRKSLNEVKGILNKMSLHLGMKNMSTEVYNKWKQV
;
A
#
# COMPACT_ATOMS: atom_id res chain seq x y z
N MET A 1 30.87 23.66 21.15
CA MET A 1 29.44 23.90 20.79
C MET A 1 28.66 24.13 22.08
N ASN A 2 27.98 25.27 22.21
CA ASN A 2 27.12 25.53 23.35
C ASN A 2 25.76 24.79 23.19
N ASP A 3 24.92 24.87 24.19
CA ASP A 3 23.66 24.14 24.19
C ASP A 3 22.69 24.60 23.09
N GLU A 4 22.68 25.89 22.77
CA GLU A 4 21.85 26.42 21.67
C GLU A 4 22.31 25.89 20.33
N GLN A 5 23.59 25.89 20.06
CA GLN A 5 24.18 25.36 18.83
C GLN A 5 23.92 23.86 18.71
N LYS A 6 24.06 23.13 19.81
CA LYS A 6 23.79 21.70 19.85
C LYS A 6 22.32 21.40 19.58
N TYR A 7 21.41 22.20 20.13
CA TYR A 7 19.98 22.04 19.89
C TYR A 7 19.63 22.23 18.41
N ILE A 8 20.14 23.30 17.79
CA ILE A 8 19.91 23.57 16.37
C ILE A 8 20.47 22.44 15.51
N PHE A 9 21.67 21.97 15.79
CA PHE A 9 22.31 20.87 15.08
C PHE A 9 21.45 19.59 15.13
N LEU A 10 20.96 19.24 16.33
CA LEU A 10 20.12 18.06 16.52
C LEU A 10 18.78 18.19 15.80
N GLN A 11 18.18 19.38 15.80
CA GLN A 11 16.93 19.63 15.09
C GLN A 11 17.07 19.49 13.57
N GLU A 12 18.15 20.00 13.01
CA GLU A 12 18.44 19.88 11.58
C GLU A 12 18.67 18.43 11.18
N ASN A 13 19.43 17.67 11.99
CA ASN A 13 19.66 16.26 11.74
C ASN A 13 18.39 15.43 11.90
N LEU A 14 17.53 15.79 12.86
CA LEU A 14 16.24 15.12 13.03
C LEU A 14 15.34 15.26 11.79
N LYS A 15 15.31 16.45 11.19
CA LYS A 15 14.57 16.69 9.95
C LYS A 15 15.09 15.81 8.82
N TYR A 16 16.41 15.71 8.69
CA TYR A 16 17.05 14.87 7.68
C TYR A 16 16.70 13.41 7.88
N ILE A 17 16.81 12.91 9.11
CA ILE A 17 16.50 11.51 9.44
C ILE A 17 15.03 11.20 9.14
N LYS A 18 14.11 12.08 9.51
CA LYS A 18 12.67 11.90 9.22
C LYS A 18 12.41 11.84 7.72
N HIS A 19 13.09 12.68 6.95
CA HIS A 19 12.97 12.68 5.49
C HIS A 19 13.48 11.38 4.89
N GLU A 20 14.64 10.89 5.33
CA GLU A 20 15.21 9.62 4.88
C GLU A 20 14.31 8.44 5.23
N ILE A 21 13.72 8.42 6.42
CA ILE A 21 12.76 7.38 6.81
C ILE A 21 11.58 7.34 5.85
N LYS A 22 11.01 8.49 5.49
CA LYS A 22 9.90 8.57 4.54
C LYS A 22 10.27 8.03 3.16
N LEU A 23 11.48 8.33 2.68
CA LEU A 23 11.95 7.84 1.39
C LEU A 23 12.09 6.32 1.39
N VAL A 24 12.64 5.76 2.47
CA VAL A 24 12.81 4.30 2.61
C VAL A 24 11.43 3.63 2.72
N GLU A 25 10.53 4.16 3.54
CA GLU A 25 9.17 3.65 3.66
C GLU A 25 8.46 3.65 2.31
N GLY A 26 8.60 4.72 1.54
CA GLY A 26 8.04 4.81 0.19
C GLY A 26 8.58 3.75 -0.75
N ARG A 27 9.89 3.47 -0.69
CA ARG A 27 10.51 2.43 -1.52
C ARG A 27 10.03 1.03 -1.14
N LEU A 28 9.93 0.74 0.16
CA LEU A 28 9.45 -0.54 0.65
C LEU A 28 7.98 -0.75 0.26
N LEU A 29 7.16 0.25 0.43
CA LEU A 29 5.75 0.21 0.07
C LEU A 29 5.59 0.00 -1.45
N SER A 30 6.36 0.71 -2.26
CA SER A 30 6.35 0.56 -3.73
C SER A 30 6.67 -0.86 -4.16
N LYS A 31 7.64 -1.49 -3.50
CA LYS A 31 8.04 -2.87 -3.82
C LYS A 31 6.86 -3.83 -3.68
N ASP A 32 6.10 -3.73 -2.59
CA ASP A 32 4.93 -4.58 -2.38
C ASP A 32 3.81 -4.26 -3.38
N LEU A 33 3.64 -3.00 -3.75
CA LEU A 33 2.62 -2.57 -4.70
C LEU A 33 2.83 -3.16 -6.10
N PHE A 34 4.05 -3.50 -6.46
CA PHE A 34 4.37 -4.10 -7.77
C PHE A 34 4.18 -5.62 -7.82
N LYS A 35 3.87 -6.24 -6.69
CA LYS A 35 3.61 -7.68 -6.68
C LYS A 35 2.33 -7.98 -7.44
N SER A 36 2.36 -9.04 -8.26
CA SER A 36 1.19 -9.51 -8.98
C SER A 36 0.21 -10.17 -8.02
N VAL A 37 -1.08 -9.93 -8.21
CA VAL A 37 -2.12 -10.62 -7.43
C VAL A 37 -2.13 -12.12 -7.74
N ASP A 38 -1.64 -12.53 -8.90
CA ASP A 38 -1.54 -13.94 -9.29
C ASP A 38 -0.50 -14.72 -8.50
N ASP A 39 0.43 -14.03 -7.83
CA ASP A 39 1.45 -14.66 -6.99
C ASP A 39 0.91 -15.14 -5.65
N PHE A 40 -0.32 -14.82 -5.32
CA PHE A 40 -0.96 -15.20 -4.07
C PHE A 40 -1.99 -16.30 -4.28
N GLU A 41 -2.01 -17.27 -3.35
CA GLU A 41 -3.05 -18.28 -3.36
C GLU A 41 -4.38 -17.67 -2.90
N THR A 42 -5.38 -17.71 -3.77
CA THR A 42 -6.70 -17.16 -3.48
C THR A 42 -7.78 -18.13 -3.91
N SER A 43 -8.97 -17.96 -3.34
CA SER A 43 -10.15 -18.69 -3.77
C SER A 43 -10.53 -18.30 -5.22
N LEU A 44 -11.29 -19.15 -5.88
CA LEU A 44 -11.76 -18.89 -7.23
C LEU A 44 -12.57 -17.59 -7.32
N ARG A 45 -13.37 -17.29 -6.29
CA ARG A 45 -14.14 -16.04 -6.20
C ARG A 45 -13.25 -14.81 -6.24
N VAL A 46 -12.19 -14.83 -5.45
CA VAL A 46 -11.24 -13.71 -5.39
C VAL A 46 -10.47 -13.59 -6.71
N MET A 47 -10.04 -14.69 -7.30
CA MET A 47 -9.40 -14.69 -8.60
C MET A 47 -10.29 -14.09 -9.69
N ASN A 48 -11.55 -14.47 -9.71
CA ASN A 48 -12.52 -13.94 -10.67
C ASN A 48 -12.77 -12.44 -10.46
N PHE A 49 -12.83 -12.01 -9.19
CA PHE A 49 -12.93 -10.59 -8.86
C PHE A 49 -11.75 -9.80 -9.45
N PHE A 50 -10.53 -10.29 -9.26
CA PHE A 50 -9.34 -9.63 -9.81
C PHE A 50 -9.41 -9.51 -11.33
N LYS A 51 -9.83 -10.57 -12.01
CA LYS A 51 -9.94 -10.57 -13.47
C LYS A 51 -11.03 -9.64 -13.98
N ASN A 52 -12.19 -9.66 -13.32
CA ASN A 52 -13.34 -8.86 -13.77
C ASN A 52 -13.11 -7.37 -13.58
N ASP A 53 -12.38 -6.98 -12.54
CA ASP A 53 -12.12 -5.57 -12.22
C ASP A 53 -10.74 -5.11 -12.72
N ASN A 54 -10.06 -5.92 -13.52
CA ASN A 54 -8.73 -5.62 -14.08
C ASN A 54 -7.68 -5.31 -12.99
N ILE A 55 -7.74 -6.06 -11.91
CA ILE A 55 -6.78 -5.95 -10.81
C ILE A 55 -5.62 -6.91 -11.11
N ASN A 56 -4.47 -6.36 -11.47
CA ASN A 56 -3.29 -7.14 -11.83
C ASN A 56 -2.21 -7.09 -10.76
N TYR A 57 -2.11 -5.98 -10.05
CA TYR A 57 -1.08 -5.72 -9.04
C TYR A 57 -1.71 -5.35 -7.70
N ILE A 58 -0.95 -5.56 -6.64
CA ILE A 58 -1.38 -5.15 -5.30
C ILE A 58 -1.68 -3.64 -5.26
N GLY A 59 -0.92 -2.84 -6.02
CA GLY A 59 -1.17 -1.41 -6.15
C GLY A 59 -2.56 -1.06 -6.68
N ASP A 60 -3.10 -1.88 -7.58
CA ASP A 60 -4.48 -1.72 -8.06
C ASP A 60 -5.48 -2.04 -6.95
N LEU A 61 -5.20 -3.09 -6.19
CA LEU A 61 -6.10 -3.60 -5.16
C LEU A 61 -6.27 -2.61 -3.99
N VAL A 62 -5.17 -2.00 -3.53
CA VAL A 62 -5.23 -1.10 -2.36
C VAL A 62 -5.98 0.21 -2.65
N GLN A 63 -6.19 0.55 -3.91
CA GLN A 63 -6.93 1.75 -4.28
C GLN A 63 -8.45 1.58 -4.17
N ILE A 64 -8.92 0.35 -4.08
CA ILE A 64 -10.35 0.04 -3.97
C ILE A 64 -10.75 0.08 -2.51
N SER A 65 -11.90 0.70 -2.19
CA SER A 65 -12.42 0.72 -0.84
C SER A 65 -13.17 -0.57 -0.51
N GLU A 66 -13.33 -0.86 0.79
CA GLU A 66 -14.11 -2.02 1.24
C GLU A 66 -15.56 -1.95 0.71
N GLY A 67 -16.15 -0.76 0.70
CA GLY A 67 -17.50 -0.56 0.18
C GLY A 67 -17.62 -0.91 -1.30
N GLU A 68 -16.63 -0.55 -2.10
CA GLU A 68 -16.58 -0.89 -3.52
C GLU A 68 -16.45 -2.40 -3.73
N VAL A 69 -15.60 -3.06 -2.92
CA VAL A 69 -15.43 -4.51 -2.97
C VAL A 69 -16.73 -5.21 -2.63
N LEU A 70 -17.43 -4.78 -1.59
CA LEU A 70 -18.70 -5.38 -1.14
C LEU A 70 -19.84 -5.16 -2.13
N ARG A 71 -19.75 -4.16 -3.01
CA ARG A 71 -20.73 -3.94 -4.08
C ARG A 71 -20.60 -4.93 -5.23
N THR A 72 -19.47 -5.63 -5.30
CA THR A 72 -19.25 -6.63 -6.35
C THR A 72 -20.22 -7.79 -6.17
N PRO A 73 -20.97 -8.19 -7.22
CA PRO A 73 -21.89 -9.31 -7.13
C PRO A 73 -21.18 -10.58 -6.67
N ASN A 74 -21.83 -11.32 -5.77
CA ASN A 74 -21.32 -12.60 -5.22
C ASN A 74 -20.04 -12.48 -4.40
N PHE A 75 -19.68 -11.27 -3.98
CA PHE A 75 -18.50 -11.03 -3.17
C PHE A 75 -18.94 -10.64 -1.75
N GLY A 76 -18.81 -11.57 -0.82
CA GLY A 76 -19.26 -11.39 0.56
C GLY A 76 -18.10 -11.13 1.51
N ARG A 77 -18.41 -11.08 2.81
CA ARG A 77 -17.42 -10.81 3.87
C ARG A 77 -16.30 -11.84 3.92
N LYS A 78 -16.58 -13.09 3.61
CA LYS A 78 -15.57 -14.14 3.61
C LYS A 78 -14.49 -13.85 2.57
N SER A 79 -14.89 -13.46 1.37
CA SER A 79 -13.97 -13.10 0.29
C SER A 79 -13.23 -11.79 0.61
N LEU A 80 -13.94 -10.82 1.21
CA LEU A 80 -13.32 -9.58 1.68
C LEU A 80 -12.24 -9.85 2.72
N ASN A 81 -12.51 -10.72 3.69
CA ASN A 81 -11.54 -11.08 4.72
C ASN A 81 -10.31 -11.78 4.13
N GLU A 82 -10.48 -12.58 3.09
CA GLU A 82 -9.38 -13.21 2.37
C GLU A 82 -8.47 -12.16 1.74
N VAL A 83 -9.05 -11.17 1.05
CA VAL A 83 -8.30 -10.05 0.46
C VAL A 83 -7.59 -9.24 1.54
N LYS A 84 -8.28 -8.91 2.63
CA LYS A 84 -7.70 -8.18 3.76
C LYS A 84 -6.55 -8.95 4.39
N GLY A 85 -6.65 -10.27 4.48
CA GLY A 85 -5.60 -11.13 5.00
C GLY A 85 -4.32 -11.06 4.17
N ILE A 86 -4.46 -11.06 2.86
CA ILE A 86 -3.32 -10.91 1.93
C ILE A 86 -2.63 -9.57 2.16
N LEU A 87 -3.41 -8.49 2.21
CA LEU A 87 -2.89 -7.14 2.38
C LEU A 87 -2.26 -6.94 3.77
N ASN A 88 -2.85 -7.50 4.82
CA ASN A 88 -2.33 -7.37 6.18
C ASN A 88 -0.93 -7.97 6.33
N LYS A 89 -0.62 -9.04 5.60
CA LYS A 89 0.73 -9.64 5.60
C LYS A 89 1.80 -8.67 5.10
N MET A 90 1.41 -7.70 4.29
CA MET A 90 2.29 -6.69 3.74
C MET A 90 2.13 -5.33 4.44
N SER A 91 1.41 -5.29 5.55
CA SER A 91 1.06 -4.05 6.27
C SER A 91 0.31 -3.04 5.40
N LEU A 92 -0.51 -3.54 4.48
CA LEU A 92 -1.34 -2.75 3.59
C LEU A 92 -2.82 -2.92 3.94
N HIS A 93 -3.66 -2.05 3.40
CA HIS A 93 -5.11 -2.13 3.57
C HIS A 93 -5.83 -1.59 2.33
N LEU A 94 -7.10 -1.90 2.21
CA LEU A 94 -7.93 -1.34 1.15
C LEU A 94 -8.18 0.15 1.38
N GLY A 95 -8.44 0.87 0.31
CA GLY A 95 -8.76 2.29 0.39
C GLY A 95 -7.58 3.20 0.66
N MET A 96 -6.38 2.80 0.27
CA MET A 96 -5.15 3.61 0.45
C MET A 96 -5.05 4.75 -0.57
N LYS A 97 -6.12 5.53 -0.72
CA LYS A 97 -6.15 6.67 -1.66
C LYS A 97 -5.25 7.81 -1.21
N ASN A 98 -4.82 7.79 0.05
CA ASN A 98 -3.94 8.80 0.64
C ASN A 98 -2.46 8.38 0.65
N MET A 99 -2.06 7.47 -0.23
CA MET A 99 -0.64 7.17 -0.42
C MET A 99 0.11 8.47 -0.75
N SER A 100 1.35 8.57 -0.27
CA SER A 100 2.16 9.73 -0.63
C SER A 100 2.20 9.84 -2.16
N THR A 101 2.15 11.06 -2.67
CA THR A 101 2.17 11.32 -4.11
C THR A 101 3.39 10.66 -4.78
N GLU A 102 4.52 10.62 -4.08
CA GLU A 102 5.74 9.99 -4.58
C GLU A 102 5.58 8.49 -4.78
N VAL A 103 5.01 7.80 -3.81
CA VAL A 103 4.77 6.35 -3.89
C VAL A 103 3.79 6.04 -5.02
N TYR A 104 2.71 6.79 -5.09
CA TYR A 104 1.68 6.63 -6.10
C TYR A 104 2.22 6.86 -7.51
N ASN A 105 2.95 7.96 -7.72
CA ASN A 105 3.54 8.28 -9.00
C ASN A 105 4.56 7.23 -9.45
N LYS A 106 5.38 6.77 -8.52
CA LYS A 106 6.38 5.75 -8.80
C LYS A 106 5.73 4.43 -9.22
N TRP A 107 4.63 4.07 -8.58
CA TRP A 107 3.88 2.89 -8.95
C TRP A 107 3.22 3.04 -10.33
N LYS A 108 2.68 4.19 -10.65
CA LYS A 108 2.02 4.44 -11.96
C LYS A 108 2.96 4.47 -13.14
N GLN A 109 4.22 4.74 -12.95
CA GLN A 109 5.20 4.87 -14.03
C GLN A 109 5.72 3.53 -14.57
N VAL A 110 5.27 2.43 -14.02
CA VAL A 110 5.72 1.08 -14.44
C VAL A 110 4.83 0.49 -15.51
#